data_664aeed318ef4e28abf13200254bbf6b
#
_entry.id   664aeed318ef4e28abf13200254bbf6b
#
_cell.length_a   1.000
_cell.length_b   1.000
_cell.length_c   1.000
_cell.angle_alpha   90.00
_cell.angle_beta   90.00
_cell.angle_gamma   90.00
#
_symmetry.space_group_name_H-M   'P 1'
#
loop_
_entity.id
_entity.type
_entity.pdbx_description
1 polymer ?
#
loop_
_entity_poly.entity_id
_entity_poly.type
_entity_poly.pdbx_seq_one_letter_code
_entity_poly.pdbx_strand_id
1 'polypeptide(L)'
;MSNPSFNRVAIVNRGEPAMRFIIAAREYEQEHGERLHTIALYTDPDRRAMFVREADEAYSLGPATYLAEGGQHKSSYLDYERLEQALIATSAEAVWPGWGFVAEHAAFADLCERLGIVFIGPTGDMMRKLGDKITSKQIAEKAEVPVAPWSGGEVATLENARLHAERLGYPLMIKAPAGGGGRGIRRVRNESELEDAFESARSEAEKAFGNRAVFL
;
A
#
# COMPACT_ATOMS: atom_id res chain seq x y z
N MET A 1 -6.96 -25.69 -6.11
CA MET A 1 -5.66 -25.05 -6.31
C MET A 1 -4.83 -25.42 -5.09
N SER A 2 -3.71 -26.13 -5.24
CA SER A 2 -2.80 -26.40 -4.12
C SER A 2 -2.27 -25.05 -3.62
N ASN A 3 -2.38 -24.78 -2.31
CA ASN A 3 -1.70 -23.64 -1.71
C ASN A 3 -0.21 -23.72 -2.08
N PRO A 4 0.41 -22.63 -2.54
CA PRO A 4 1.85 -22.64 -2.74
C PRO A 4 2.50 -22.95 -1.39
N SER A 5 3.21 -24.08 -1.29
CA SER A 5 3.98 -24.39 -0.09
C SER A 5 5.28 -23.60 -0.15
N PHE A 6 5.54 -22.77 0.83
CA PHE A 6 6.80 -22.08 1.05
C PHE A 6 7.21 -22.26 2.50
N ASN A 7 8.50 -22.32 2.73
CA ASN A 7 9.06 -22.49 4.07
C ASN A 7 9.99 -21.36 4.48
N ARG A 8 10.48 -20.55 3.53
CA ARG A 8 11.43 -19.46 3.78
C ARG A 8 10.79 -18.12 3.48
N VAL A 9 10.53 -17.32 4.52
CA VAL A 9 9.78 -16.06 4.41
C VAL A 9 10.67 -14.86 4.76
N ALA A 10 10.92 -14.00 3.77
CA ALA A 10 11.60 -12.73 3.99
C ALA A 10 10.62 -11.68 4.55
N ILE A 11 11.01 -11.06 5.66
CA ILE A 11 10.25 -10.01 6.32
C ILE A 11 10.76 -8.66 5.79
N VAL A 12 10.00 -8.04 4.87
CA VAL A 12 10.32 -6.72 4.30
C VAL A 12 9.65 -5.62 5.16
N ASN A 13 9.98 -5.66 6.43
CA ASN A 13 9.48 -4.72 7.44
C ASN A 13 10.42 -4.71 8.65
N ARG A 14 10.16 -3.84 9.64
CA ARG A 14 11.01 -3.65 10.82
C ARG A 14 10.18 -3.47 12.08
N GLY A 15 10.87 -3.49 13.23
CA GLY A 15 10.27 -3.14 14.52
C GLY A 15 9.15 -4.09 14.95
N GLU A 16 8.07 -3.51 15.44
CA GLU A 16 6.92 -4.25 15.98
C GLU A 16 6.21 -5.12 14.91
N PRO A 17 5.93 -4.64 13.68
CA PRO A 17 5.36 -5.49 12.65
C PRO A 17 6.17 -6.76 12.38
N ALA A 18 7.50 -6.63 12.25
CA ALA A 18 8.38 -7.77 12.02
C ALA A 18 8.34 -8.77 13.19
N MET A 19 8.32 -8.27 14.43
CA MET A 19 8.19 -9.12 15.62
C MET A 19 6.87 -9.87 15.66
N ARG A 20 5.75 -9.22 15.29
CA ARG A 20 4.45 -9.90 15.23
C ARG A 20 4.43 -11.05 14.25
N PHE A 21 5.04 -10.87 13.08
CA PHE A 21 5.14 -11.95 12.12
C PHE A 21 5.99 -13.13 12.65
N ILE A 22 7.15 -12.85 13.27
CA ILE A 22 8.02 -13.89 13.85
C ILE A 22 7.28 -14.69 14.92
N ILE A 23 6.52 -14.00 15.80
CA ILE A 23 5.71 -14.66 16.82
C ILE A 23 4.63 -15.53 16.17
N ALA A 24 3.89 -14.99 15.21
CA ALA A 24 2.85 -15.73 14.50
C ALA A 24 3.40 -16.95 13.74
N ALA A 25 4.60 -16.85 13.14
CA ALA A 25 5.25 -17.98 12.49
C ALA A 25 5.60 -19.10 13.49
N ARG A 26 6.05 -18.74 14.69
CA ARG A 26 6.32 -19.72 15.76
C ARG A 26 5.04 -20.38 16.30
N GLU A 27 3.96 -19.60 16.46
CA GLU A 27 2.64 -20.12 16.86
C GLU A 27 2.11 -21.09 15.80
N TYR A 28 2.22 -20.73 14.52
CA TYR A 28 1.85 -21.59 13.40
C TYR A 28 2.62 -22.93 13.41
N GLU A 29 3.95 -22.89 13.63
CA GLU A 29 4.78 -24.09 13.76
C GLU A 29 4.30 -24.97 14.93
N GLN A 30 3.97 -24.39 16.07
CA GLN A 30 3.47 -25.14 17.24
C GLN A 30 2.11 -25.80 16.99
N GLU A 31 1.23 -25.14 16.26
CA GLU A 31 -0.13 -25.63 15.99
C GLU A 31 -0.18 -26.68 14.87
N HIS A 32 0.66 -26.52 13.82
CA HIS A 32 0.58 -27.30 12.59
C HIS A 32 1.78 -28.24 12.39
N GLY A 33 2.85 -28.07 13.12
CA GLY A 33 4.10 -28.83 12.95
C GLY A 33 4.89 -28.45 11.68
N GLU A 34 4.48 -27.36 11.00
CA GLU A 34 5.09 -26.86 9.78
C GLU A 34 5.95 -25.62 10.10
N ARG A 35 7.26 -25.74 9.88
CA ARG A 35 8.19 -24.65 10.19
C ARG A 35 8.22 -23.62 9.07
N LEU A 36 8.07 -22.34 9.45
CA LEU A 36 8.35 -21.20 8.60
C LEU A 36 9.67 -20.56 9.03
N HIS A 37 10.71 -20.72 8.20
CA HIS A 37 12.02 -20.11 8.42
C HIS A 37 11.93 -18.60 8.15
N THR A 38 12.07 -17.80 9.17
CA THR A 38 11.93 -16.34 9.13
C THR A 38 13.25 -15.65 8.80
N ILE A 39 13.24 -14.74 7.82
CA ILE A 39 14.42 -14.01 7.37
C ILE A 39 14.18 -12.51 7.61
N ALA A 40 14.88 -11.92 8.57
CA ALA A 40 14.77 -10.50 8.85
C ALA A 40 15.65 -9.68 7.88
N LEU A 41 15.04 -8.87 7.03
CA LEU A 41 15.77 -7.86 6.27
C LEU A 41 15.88 -6.61 7.13
N TYR A 42 17.11 -6.12 7.35
CA TYR A 42 17.32 -4.99 8.26
C TYR A 42 18.29 -3.94 7.71
N THR A 43 18.17 -2.71 8.20
CA THR A 43 19.13 -1.63 7.91
C THR A 43 20.07 -1.40 9.09
N ASP A 44 21.21 -0.75 8.86
CA ASP A 44 22.28 -0.58 9.86
C ASP A 44 21.81 -0.10 11.24
N PRO A 45 20.88 0.88 11.37
CA PRO A 45 20.35 1.29 12.67
C PRO A 45 19.65 0.16 13.44
N ASP A 46 19.06 -0.80 12.73
CA ASP A 46 18.31 -1.90 13.32
C ASP A 46 19.14 -3.17 13.58
N ARG A 47 20.45 -3.13 13.34
CA ARG A 47 21.37 -4.29 13.45
C ARG A 47 21.24 -5.05 14.78
N ARG A 48 20.86 -4.37 15.86
CA ARG A 48 20.69 -4.93 17.20
C ARG A 48 19.23 -5.03 17.62
N ALA A 49 18.29 -4.74 16.73
CA ALA A 49 16.87 -4.78 17.04
C ALA A 49 16.40 -6.21 17.37
N MET A 50 15.32 -6.31 18.13
CA MET A 50 14.78 -7.58 18.59
C MET A 50 14.43 -8.50 17.41
N PHE A 51 13.73 -7.98 16.40
CA PHE A 51 13.31 -8.77 15.24
C PHE A 51 14.48 -9.39 14.45
N VAL A 52 15.67 -8.72 14.44
CA VAL A 52 16.88 -9.23 13.81
C VAL A 52 17.49 -10.39 14.59
N ARG A 53 17.39 -10.37 15.91
CA ARG A 53 17.90 -11.41 16.80
C ARG A 53 16.98 -12.61 16.96
N GLU A 54 15.69 -12.39 16.77
CA GLU A 54 14.63 -13.38 16.95
C GLU A 54 14.28 -14.14 15.67
N ALA A 55 14.60 -13.58 14.49
CA ALA A 55 14.45 -14.29 13.24
C ALA A 55 15.47 -15.44 13.13
N ASP A 56 15.14 -16.46 12.34
CA ASP A 56 16.05 -17.60 12.08
C ASP A 56 17.28 -17.18 11.28
N GLU A 57 17.12 -16.19 10.39
CA GLU A 57 18.16 -15.63 9.55
C GLU A 57 18.00 -14.11 9.46
N ALA A 58 19.11 -13.40 9.23
CA ALA A 58 19.08 -11.96 9.07
C ALA A 58 19.99 -11.50 7.91
N TYR A 59 19.50 -10.58 7.08
CA TYR A 59 20.23 -10.02 5.96
C TYR A 59 20.24 -8.49 6.02
N SER A 60 21.43 -7.88 5.86
CA SER A 60 21.59 -6.43 5.92
C SER A 60 21.29 -5.79 4.57
N LEU A 61 20.39 -4.81 4.58
CA LEU A 61 20.13 -3.90 3.46
C LEU A 61 21.12 -2.70 3.44
N GLY A 62 22.06 -2.63 4.42
CA GLY A 62 22.99 -1.51 4.55
C GLY A 62 22.35 -0.26 5.18
N PRO A 63 22.67 0.96 4.70
CA PRO A 63 22.19 2.21 5.26
C PRO A 63 20.66 2.30 5.34
N ALA A 64 20.12 3.05 6.30
CA ALA A 64 18.68 3.24 6.45
C ALA A 64 18.03 3.92 5.23
N THR A 65 18.80 4.74 4.52
CA THR A 65 18.33 5.47 3.35
C THR A 65 19.33 5.37 2.21
N TYR A 66 18.85 5.54 1.00
CA TYR A 66 19.64 5.67 -0.21
C TYR A 66 19.26 6.94 -0.99
N LEU A 67 20.16 7.41 -1.83
CA LEU A 67 19.90 8.55 -2.72
C LEU A 67 19.23 8.02 -4.00
N ALA A 68 17.94 8.30 -4.14
CA ALA A 68 17.19 7.92 -5.33
C ALA A 68 17.48 8.84 -6.53
N GLU A 69 17.14 8.41 -7.73
CA GLU A 69 17.14 9.27 -8.91
C GLU A 69 16.31 10.54 -8.63
N GLY A 70 16.90 11.71 -8.89
CA GLY A 70 16.30 13.00 -8.52
C GLY A 70 16.77 13.58 -7.18
N GLY A 71 17.75 12.95 -6.49
CA GLY A 71 18.43 13.53 -5.33
C GLY A 71 17.66 13.44 -4.01
N GLN A 72 16.57 12.70 -3.95
CA GLN A 72 15.82 12.51 -2.71
C GLN A 72 16.32 11.29 -1.93
N HIS A 73 16.45 11.43 -0.60
CA HIS A 73 16.68 10.29 0.28
C HIS A 73 15.41 9.46 0.47
N LYS A 74 15.49 8.19 0.12
CA LYS A 74 14.40 7.22 0.33
C LYS A 74 14.84 6.11 1.27
N SER A 75 13.89 5.46 1.93
CA SER A 75 14.16 4.29 2.77
C SER A 75 14.73 3.14 1.94
N SER A 76 15.75 2.43 2.46
CA SER A 76 16.31 1.24 1.81
C SER A 76 15.29 0.08 1.70
N TYR A 77 14.22 0.09 2.49
CA TYR A 77 13.06 -0.81 2.30
C TYR A 77 12.20 -0.47 1.06
N LEU A 78 12.54 0.59 0.30
CA LEU A 78 11.92 0.98 -0.97
C LEU A 78 12.89 0.86 -2.16
N ASP A 79 14.10 0.34 -1.92
CA ASP A 79 15.11 0.09 -2.94
C ASP A 79 14.92 -1.32 -3.50
N TYR A 80 14.29 -1.41 -4.65
CA TYR A 80 13.93 -2.70 -5.26
C TYR A 80 15.15 -3.52 -5.68
N GLU A 81 16.24 -2.89 -6.08
CA GLU A 81 17.48 -3.61 -6.44
C GLU A 81 18.09 -4.28 -5.21
N ARG A 82 18.15 -3.58 -4.09
CA ARG A 82 18.63 -4.17 -2.82
C ARG A 82 17.70 -5.26 -2.30
N LEU A 83 16.39 -5.05 -2.41
CA LEU A 83 15.42 -6.05 -2.00
C LEU A 83 15.53 -7.29 -2.88
N GLU A 84 15.65 -7.14 -4.21
CA GLU A 84 15.88 -8.25 -5.14
C GLU A 84 17.14 -9.05 -4.78
N GLN A 85 18.26 -8.37 -4.58
CA GLN A 85 19.53 -8.99 -4.16
C GLN A 85 19.37 -9.75 -2.83
N ALA A 86 18.70 -9.15 -1.85
CA ALA A 86 18.45 -9.77 -0.55
C ALA A 86 17.59 -11.05 -0.67
N LEU A 87 16.52 -10.98 -1.46
CA LEU A 87 15.62 -12.12 -1.67
C LEU A 87 16.34 -13.30 -2.35
N ILE A 88 17.16 -13.01 -3.36
CA ILE A 88 17.96 -14.02 -4.06
C ILE A 88 19.03 -14.60 -3.11
N ALA A 89 19.79 -13.75 -2.42
CA ALA A 89 20.88 -14.18 -1.54
C ALA A 89 20.41 -15.06 -0.37
N THR A 90 19.20 -14.79 0.14
CA THR A 90 18.61 -15.55 1.23
C THR A 90 17.75 -16.74 0.76
N SER A 91 17.66 -16.96 -0.55
CA SER A 91 16.80 -18.00 -1.13
C SER A 91 15.37 -17.91 -0.57
N ALA A 92 14.83 -16.69 -0.47
CA ALA A 92 13.47 -16.48 0.00
C ALA A 92 12.47 -17.11 -0.98
N GLU A 93 11.48 -17.81 -0.45
CA GLU A 93 10.39 -18.43 -1.22
C GLU A 93 9.12 -17.59 -1.15
N ALA A 94 8.98 -16.81 -0.07
CA ALA A 94 7.90 -15.88 0.12
C ALA A 94 8.37 -14.56 0.77
N VAL A 95 7.58 -13.51 0.58
CA VAL A 95 7.77 -12.20 1.20
C VAL A 95 6.56 -11.84 2.02
N TRP A 96 6.79 -11.48 3.28
CA TRP A 96 5.79 -10.82 4.11
C TRP A 96 6.12 -9.33 4.23
N PRO A 97 5.31 -8.42 3.63
CA PRO A 97 5.57 -6.99 3.64
C PRO A 97 4.97 -6.28 4.87
N GLY A 98 4.02 -6.90 5.57
CA GLY A 98 3.27 -6.29 6.67
C GLY A 98 2.44 -5.08 6.21
N TRP A 99 2.69 -3.93 6.81
CA TRP A 99 2.10 -2.64 6.42
C TRP A 99 3.16 -1.56 6.26
N GLY A 100 2.90 -0.56 5.41
CA GLY A 100 3.89 0.45 5.03
C GLY A 100 4.94 -0.08 4.05
N PHE A 101 5.99 0.69 3.82
CA PHE A 101 7.04 0.37 2.85
C PHE A 101 6.47 -0.16 1.52
N VAL A 102 6.79 -1.40 1.17
CA VAL A 102 6.38 -2.02 -0.10
C VAL A 102 5.01 -2.72 -0.07
N ALA A 103 4.31 -2.69 1.07
CA ALA A 103 3.06 -3.47 1.25
C ALA A 103 1.97 -3.15 0.22
N GLU A 104 1.90 -1.89 -0.24
CA GLU A 104 0.94 -1.43 -1.25
C GLU A 104 1.60 -1.10 -2.59
N HIS A 105 2.84 -1.55 -2.81
CA HIS A 105 3.60 -1.27 -4.02
C HIS A 105 3.42 -2.38 -5.06
N ALA A 106 2.56 -2.15 -6.04
CA ALA A 106 2.29 -3.10 -7.12
C ALA A 106 3.56 -3.56 -7.85
N ALA A 107 4.49 -2.63 -8.13
CA ALA A 107 5.76 -2.95 -8.79
C ALA A 107 6.64 -3.91 -7.98
N PHE A 108 6.55 -3.89 -6.65
CA PHE A 108 7.28 -4.85 -5.81
C PHE A 108 6.61 -6.23 -5.80
N ALA A 109 5.28 -6.29 -5.82
CA ALA A 109 4.57 -7.56 -6.00
C ALA A 109 4.89 -8.20 -7.36
N ASP A 110 4.95 -7.40 -8.43
CA ASP A 110 5.38 -7.86 -9.77
C ASP A 110 6.84 -8.33 -9.77
N LEU A 111 7.73 -7.69 -9.00
CA LEU A 111 9.11 -8.15 -8.83
C LEU A 111 9.15 -9.54 -8.18
N CYS A 112 8.40 -9.75 -7.10
CA CYS A 112 8.31 -11.06 -6.46
C CYS A 112 7.80 -12.13 -7.43
N GLU A 113 6.75 -11.83 -8.20
CA GLU A 113 6.20 -12.74 -9.20
C GLU A 113 7.24 -13.11 -10.28
N ARG A 114 8.02 -12.15 -10.79
CA ARG A 114 9.10 -12.42 -11.76
C ARG A 114 10.20 -13.32 -11.19
N LEU A 115 10.47 -13.23 -9.90
CA LEU A 115 11.45 -14.06 -9.19
C LEU A 115 10.90 -15.44 -8.81
N GLY A 116 9.61 -15.70 -9.04
CA GLY A 116 8.95 -16.92 -8.57
C GLY A 116 8.74 -16.96 -7.05
N ILE A 117 8.78 -15.80 -6.39
CA ILE A 117 8.63 -15.63 -4.94
C ILE A 117 7.18 -15.24 -4.62
N VAL A 118 6.57 -15.92 -3.67
CA VAL A 118 5.19 -15.62 -3.23
C VAL A 118 5.16 -14.30 -2.48
N PHE A 119 4.47 -13.30 -3.02
CA PHE A 119 4.13 -12.10 -2.25
C PHE A 119 2.90 -12.40 -1.38
N ILE A 120 3.04 -12.37 -0.05
CA ILE A 120 1.93 -12.60 0.89
C ILE A 120 1.06 -11.35 0.93
N GLY A 121 0.12 -11.29 0.00
CA GLY A 121 -0.76 -10.14 -0.25
C GLY A 121 -1.45 -10.23 -1.62
N PRO A 122 -2.13 -9.16 -2.04
CA PRO A 122 -2.76 -9.10 -3.36
C PRO A 122 -1.71 -9.05 -4.48
N THR A 123 -2.08 -9.47 -5.68
CA THR A 123 -1.23 -9.33 -6.87
C THR A 123 -1.03 -7.86 -7.23
N GLY A 124 0.05 -7.54 -7.97
CA GLY A 124 0.30 -6.19 -8.46
C GLY A 124 -0.86 -5.61 -9.28
N ASP A 125 -1.52 -6.46 -10.09
CA ASP A 125 -2.71 -6.06 -10.86
C ASP A 125 -3.88 -5.67 -9.94
N MET A 126 -4.15 -6.45 -8.91
CA MET A 126 -5.19 -6.13 -7.92
C MET A 126 -4.85 -4.87 -7.13
N MET A 127 -3.59 -4.68 -6.75
CA MET A 127 -3.15 -3.45 -6.09
C MET A 127 -3.40 -2.21 -6.96
N ARG A 128 -3.08 -2.28 -8.26
CA ARG A 128 -3.33 -1.16 -9.19
C ARG A 128 -4.82 -0.86 -9.33
N LYS A 129 -5.65 -1.88 -9.46
CA LYS A 129 -7.11 -1.74 -9.60
C LYS A 129 -7.76 -1.19 -8.32
N LEU A 130 -7.38 -1.69 -7.16
CA LEU A 130 -7.98 -1.31 -5.88
C LEU A 130 -7.33 -0.07 -5.24
N GLY A 131 -6.13 0.30 -5.66
CA GLY A 131 -5.44 1.51 -5.23
C GLY A 131 -6.08 2.80 -5.76
N ASP A 132 -6.77 2.74 -6.90
CA ASP A 132 -7.57 3.84 -7.41
C ASP A 132 -8.97 3.83 -6.79
N LYS A 133 -9.34 4.92 -6.10
CA LYS A 133 -10.59 5.00 -5.33
C LYS A 133 -11.86 4.97 -6.19
N ILE A 134 -11.78 5.47 -7.42
CA ILE A 134 -12.90 5.45 -8.38
C ILE A 134 -13.06 4.03 -8.89
N THR A 135 -11.99 3.44 -9.40
CA THR A 135 -11.99 2.07 -9.91
C THR A 135 -12.40 1.05 -8.85
N SER A 136 -11.91 1.19 -7.61
CA SER A 136 -12.28 0.29 -6.51
C SER A 136 -13.77 0.35 -6.17
N LYS A 137 -14.38 1.54 -6.16
CA LYS A 137 -15.82 1.70 -5.95
C LYS A 137 -16.64 1.08 -7.09
N GLN A 138 -16.22 1.29 -8.35
CA GLN A 138 -16.89 0.69 -9.51
C GLN A 138 -16.79 -0.84 -9.51
N ILE A 139 -15.65 -1.41 -9.07
CA ILE A 139 -15.50 -2.86 -8.90
C ILE A 139 -16.43 -3.36 -7.80
N ALA A 140 -16.50 -2.65 -6.66
CA ALA A 140 -17.37 -3.00 -5.55
C ALA A 140 -18.86 -3.01 -5.98
N GLU A 141 -19.29 -1.96 -6.70
CA GLU A 141 -20.67 -1.89 -7.24
C GLU A 141 -20.99 -3.05 -8.20
N LYS A 142 -20.05 -3.38 -9.11
CA LYS A 142 -20.21 -4.53 -10.02
C LYS A 142 -20.27 -5.87 -9.30
N ALA A 143 -19.62 -5.96 -8.14
CA ALA A 143 -19.63 -7.14 -7.29
C ALA A 143 -20.79 -7.13 -6.27
N GLU A 144 -21.74 -6.19 -6.41
CA GLU A 144 -22.89 -6.00 -5.52
C GLU A 144 -22.49 -5.76 -4.04
N VAL A 145 -21.28 -5.26 -3.81
CA VAL A 145 -20.81 -4.83 -2.49
C VAL A 145 -21.37 -3.45 -2.20
N PRO A 146 -22.05 -3.23 -1.06
CA PRO A 146 -22.61 -1.93 -0.71
C PRO A 146 -21.51 -0.86 -0.61
N VAL A 147 -21.72 0.25 -1.32
CA VAL A 147 -20.86 1.43 -1.25
C VAL A 147 -21.66 2.66 -0.82
N ALA A 148 -21.03 3.60 -0.14
CA ALA A 148 -21.68 4.88 0.14
C ALA A 148 -22.05 5.58 -1.16
N PRO A 149 -23.22 6.28 -1.23
CA PRO A 149 -23.60 7.07 -2.39
C PRO A 149 -22.48 8.03 -2.82
N TRP A 150 -22.25 8.14 -4.14
CA TRP A 150 -21.15 8.91 -4.70
C TRP A 150 -21.45 9.36 -6.14
N SER A 151 -20.53 10.09 -6.76
CA SER A 151 -20.69 10.62 -8.13
C SER A 151 -20.65 9.56 -9.24
N GLY A 152 -20.29 8.29 -8.95
CA GLY A 152 -20.16 7.23 -9.96
C GLY A 152 -18.88 7.30 -10.79
N GLY A 153 -18.11 8.38 -10.65
CA GLY A 153 -16.89 8.65 -11.41
C GLY A 153 -16.28 9.98 -11.03
N GLU A 154 -15.28 10.38 -11.84
CA GLU A 154 -14.64 11.67 -11.76
C GLU A 154 -15.64 12.81 -12.06
N VAL A 155 -15.53 13.91 -11.32
CA VAL A 155 -16.30 15.14 -11.53
C VAL A 155 -15.36 16.23 -12.04
N ALA A 156 -15.48 16.52 -13.33
CA ALA A 156 -14.55 17.42 -14.03
C ALA A 156 -14.95 18.90 -13.93
N THR A 157 -16.23 19.21 -13.77
CA THR A 157 -16.75 20.59 -13.81
C THR A 157 -17.58 20.91 -12.58
N LEU A 158 -17.65 22.20 -12.22
CA LEU A 158 -18.49 22.68 -11.12
C LEU A 158 -19.98 22.42 -11.38
N GLU A 159 -20.42 22.50 -12.64
CA GLU A 159 -21.80 22.19 -13.03
C GLU A 159 -22.16 20.74 -12.70
N ASN A 160 -21.28 19.77 -13.07
CA ASN A 160 -21.46 18.37 -12.72
C ASN A 160 -21.38 18.16 -11.19
N ALA A 161 -20.52 18.91 -10.49
CA ALA A 161 -20.47 18.85 -9.04
C ALA A 161 -21.80 19.27 -8.40
N ARG A 162 -22.46 20.31 -8.90
CA ARG A 162 -23.79 20.75 -8.44
C ARG A 162 -24.85 19.67 -8.68
N LEU A 163 -24.92 19.10 -9.88
CA LEU A 163 -25.86 18.02 -10.20
C LEU A 163 -25.69 16.79 -9.28
N HIS A 164 -24.44 16.40 -9.04
CA HIS A 164 -24.17 15.30 -8.11
C HIS A 164 -24.48 15.66 -6.66
N ALA A 165 -24.20 16.90 -6.23
CA ALA A 165 -24.49 17.36 -4.88
C ALA A 165 -26.00 17.43 -4.58
N GLU A 166 -26.82 17.86 -5.55
CA GLU A 166 -28.27 17.81 -5.44
C GLU A 166 -28.80 16.39 -5.25
N ARG A 167 -28.25 15.42 -5.99
CA ARG A 167 -28.62 14.00 -5.89
C ARG A 167 -28.16 13.34 -4.58
N LEU A 168 -26.94 13.66 -4.12
CA LEU A 168 -26.33 13.06 -2.94
C LEU A 168 -26.81 13.68 -1.64
N GLY A 169 -27.17 14.96 -1.67
CA GLY A 169 -27.51 15.75 -0.50
C GLY A 169 -26.28 16.23 0.28
N TYR A 170 -26.52 17.15 1.22
CA TYR A 170 -25.50 17.69 2.12
C TYR A 170 -25.69 17.14 3.54
N PRO A 171 -24.63 16.99 4.34
CA PRO A 171 -23.23 17.28 3.99
C PRO A 171 -22.61 16.18 3.10
N LEU A 172 -21.71 16.57 2.21
CA LEU A 172 -20.96 15.65 1.37
C LEU A 172 -19.44 15.86 1.45
N MET A 173 -18.68 14.94 0.84
CA MET A 173 -17.23 15.01 0.79
C MET A 173 -16.74 15.05 -0.66
N ILE A 174 -15.84 15.98 -0.96
CA ILE A 174 -15.07 15.99 -2.21
C ILE A 174 -13.72 15.34 -1.93
N LYS A 175 -13.29 14.38 -2.76
CA LYS A 175 -12.05 13.61 -2.56
C LYS A 175 -11.27 13.47 -3.85
N ALA A 176 -9.92 13.57 -3.75
CA ALA A 176 -9.03 13.20 -4.83
C ALA A 176 -8.88 11.65 -4.89
N PRO A 177 -8.99 11.01 -6.07
CA PRO A 177 -8.85 9.56 -6.20
C PRO A 177 -7.45 9.06 -5.81
N ALA A 178 -6.40 9.80 -6.18
CA ALA A 178 -5.01 9.48 -5.86
C ALA A 178 -4.60 9.86 -4.42
N GLY A 179 -5.49 10.46 -3.63
CA GLY A 179 -5.18 11.02 -2.31
C GLY A 179 -4.97 9.97 -1.21
N GLY A 180 -3.95 10.20 -0.39
CA GLY A 180 -3.69 9.51 0.87
C GLY A 180 -3.38 10.52 1.99
N GLY A 181 -3.48 10.10 3.25
CA GLY A 181 -3.11 10.94 4.39
C GLY A 181 -3.97 12.19 4.59
N GLY A 182 -5.21 12.21 4.10
CA GLY A 182 -6.14 13.34 4.29
C GLY A 182 -5.98 14.51 3.32
N ARG A 183 -5.07 14.44 2.36
CA ARG A 183 -4.87 15.47 1.32
C ARG A 183 -5.92 15.34 0.21
N GLY A 184 -6.36 16.49 -0.35
CA GLY A 184 -7.38 16.53 -1.39
C GLY A 184 -8.77 16.11 -0.90
N ILE A 185 -9.06 16.28 0.39
CA ILE A 185 -10.38 15.99 0.99
C ILE A 185 -11.01 17.30 1.51
N ARG A 186 -12.23 17.56 1.09
CA ARG A 186 -13.01 18.71 1.57
C ARG A 186 -14.42 18.28 1.96
N ARG A 187 -14.88 18.71 3.13
CA ARG A 187 -16.27 18.57 3.54
C ARG A 187 -17.05 19.80 3.08
N VAL A 188 -18.21 19.55 2.50
CA VAL A 188 -19.16 20.55 2.03
C VAL A 188 -20.45 20.40 2.82
N ARG A 189 -20.83 21.41 3.58
CA ARG A 189 -21.99 21.36 4.48
C ARG A 189 -23.29 21.76 3.81
N ASN A 190 -23.18 22.63 2.81
CA ASN A 190 -24.30 23.19 2.09
C ASN A 190 -23.84 23.68 0.70
N GLU A 191 -24.78 24.08 -0.12
CA GLU A 191 -24.56 24.53 -1.51
C GLU A 191 -23.58 25.70 -1.62
N SER A 192 -23.65 26.65 -0.71
CA SER A 192 -22.79 27.84 -0.77
C SER A 192 -21.31 27.57 -0.56
N GLU A 193 -20.98 26.45 0.07
CA GLU A 193 -19.57 25.98 0.26
C GLU A 193 -19.03 25.18 -0.94
N LEU A 194 -19.90 24.73 -1.88
CA LEU A 194 -19.53 23.74 -2.90
C LEU A 194 -18.45 24.24 -3.85
N GLU A 195 -18.60 25.46 -4.37
CA GLU A 195 -17.68 26.02 -5.38
C GLU A 195 -16.27 26.17 -4.83
N ASP A 196 -16.12 26.83 -3.68
CA ASP A 196 -14.81 27.05 -3.04
C ASP A 196 -14.15 25.71 -2.65
N ALA A 197 -14.92 24.77 -2.13
CA ALA A 197 -14.44 23.46 -1.76
C ALA A 197 -14.01 22.63 -2.98
N PHE A 198 -14.75 22.71 -4.08
CA PHE A 198 -14.45 22.02 -5.33
C PHE A 198 -13.13 22.50 -5.95
N GLU A 199 -12.98 23.82 -6.13
CA GLU A 199 -11.76 24.40 -6.69
C GLU A 199 -10.55 24.19 -5.76
N SER A 200 -10.73 24.34 -4.45
CA SER A 200 -9.68 24.08 -3.48
C SER A 200 -9.21 22.61 -3.51
N ALA A 201 -10.14 21.65 -3.56
CA ALA A 201 -9.79 20.22 -3.62
C ALA A 201 -9.05 19.88 -4.91
N ARG A 202 -9.47 20.41 -6.06
CA ARG A 202 -8.81 20.22 -7.36
C ARG A 202 -7.41 20.81 -7.40
N SER A 203 -7.24 22.04 -6.88
CA SER A 203 -5.93 22.70 -6.82
C SER A 203 -4.97 21.96 -5.91
N GLU A 204 -5.44 21.45 -4.76
CA GLU A 204 -4.60 20.65 -3.87
C GLU A 204 -4.24 19.28 -4.49
N ALA A 205 -5.19 18.63 -5.17
CA ALA A 205 -4.95 17.37 -5.87
C ALA A 205 -3.89 17.51 -6.96
N GLU A 206 -3.95 18.59 -7.74
CA GLU A 206 -2.94 18.88 -8.77
C GLU A 206 -1.54 19.09 -8.17
N LYS A 207 -1.44 19.90 -7.11
CA LYS A 207 -0.15 20.17 -6.44
C LYS A 207 0.44 18.94 -5.76
N ALA A 208 -0.40 18.10 -5.17
CA ALA A 208 0.04 16.96 -4.39
C ALA A 208 0.27 15.69 -5.25
N PHE A 209 -0.48 15.52 -6.33
CA PHE A 209 -0.54 14.28 -7.10
C PHE A 209 -0.38 14.46 -8.61
N GLY A 210 -0.25 15.71 -9.11
CA GLY A 210 -0.15 16.00 -10.54
C GLY A 210 -1.45 15.74 -11.33
N ASN A 211 -2.58 15.61 -10.64
CA ASN A 211 -3.87 15.33 -11.26
C ASN A 211 -4.99 16.07 -10.51
N ARG A 212 -5.83 16.81 -11.26
CA ARG A 212 -6.96 17.59 -10.73
C ARG A 212 -8.23 16.78 -10.47
N ALA A 213 -8.21 15.48 -10.74
CA ALA A 213 -9.37 14.62 -10.60
C ALA A 213 -9.91 14.65 -9.16
N VAL A 214 -11.24 14.78 -9.05
CA VAL A 214 -11.98 14.67 -7.78
C VAL A 214 -13.27 13.89 -8.02
N PHE A 215 -13.83 13.33 -6.94
CA PHE A 215 -15.17 12.72 -6.90
C PHE A 215 -15.88 13.10 -5.61
N LEU A 216 -17.20 12.94 -5.61
CA LEU A 216 -18.06 13.28 -4.49
C LEU A 216 -18.61 12.03 -3.82
#